data_4150e08fe2c884e13b31c41e18d5f4a4
#
_entry.id   4150e08fe2c884e13b31c41e18d5f4a4
#
_cell.length_a   1.000
_cell.length_b   1.000
_cell.length_c   1.000
_cell.angle_alpha   90.00
_cell.angle_beta   90.00
_cell.angle_gamma   90.00
#
_symmetry.space_group_name_H-M   'P 1'
#
loop_
_entity.id
_entity.type
_entity.pdbx_description
1 polymer ?
#
loop_
_entity_poly.entity_id
_entity_poly.type
_entity_poly.pdbx_seq_one_letter_code
_entity_poly.pdbx_strand_id
1 'polypeptide(L)'
;NYRTLKPERDGLYCERIFGPTKDWECHCGKYKRIRYKGKICDRCGVEVTKAKVRRERMGHIELAAPVSHIWYFKGIPSRIGLMLDISPRLLEKVLYFASYIVTDPGLTPLEKKQLLTEKEYREMRERYGDEFEASMGAEAIQELLKEIDLDQLSAELTAEVEKSSGQKKVRILKRLEVVEAFRISGNRPEWMVMDVLPVLPPDLRPMVQLDGGRFATSDLNDLYRRVINRNNRLRRLLELGAPDIIVRNEKRMLQEAVDSLIDNGRRGRPVTGPNNRALKSLSDLLKGKQGRFRQNLLGKRVDYSGRSVIVVGPELKMDQCGLPKEMALELFKPFVMKDLVEKGVANNIKSARKMVERAKPEVWDSLETVIKGHPVLLNRAPTLHRLGIQAFNPVLVEGRAIKLHPLACTAFNADFDGDQMAVHLPLGEDACREAKMLMLASGNLLK
;
A
#
# COMPACT_ATOMS: atom_id res chain seq x y z
N ASN A 1 15.75 20.32 -2.25
CA ASN A 1 16.91 21.09 -1.77
C ASN A 1 16.59 21.67 -0.39
N TYR A 2 17.38 21.31 0.62
CA TYR A 2 17.16 21.76 2.01
C TYR A 2 17.38 23.27 2.23
N ARG A 3 18.19 23.89 1.38
CA ARG A 3 18.49 25.33 1.49
C ARG A 3 17.36 26.19 0.91
N THR A 4 16.87 25.81 -0.27
CA THR A 4 15.85 26.56 -1.00
C THR A 4 14.43 26.09 -0.71
N LEU A 5 14.26 24.94 -0.05
CA LEU A 5 12.98 24.26 0.22
C LEU A 5 12.16 23.95 -1.06
N LYS A 6 12.83 23.91 -2.20
CA LYS A 6 12.23 23.63 -3.49
C LYS A 6 12.69 22.27 -4.04
N PRO A 7 11.84 21.57 -4.79
CA PRO A 7 12.22 20.36 -5.48
C PRO A 7 13.37 20.60 -6.46
N GLU A 8 14.33 19.69 -6.50
CA GLU A 8 15.40 19.72 -7.48
C GLU A 8 14.94 19.11 -8.81
N ARG A 9 15.57 19.56 -9.89
CA ARG A 9 15.31 19.01 -11.23
C ARG A 9 15.81 17.57 -11.31
N ASP A 10 15.01 16.71 -11.92
CA ASP A 10 15.27 15.28 -12.12
C ASP A 10 15.49 14.46 -10.83
N GLY A 11 15.13 15.02 -9.69
CA GLY A 11 15.14 14.35 -8.40
C GLY A 11 13.84 13.62 -8.07
N LEU A 12 13.78 13.05 -6.87
CA LEU A 12 12.61 12.31 -6.37
C LEU A 12 11.34 13.15 -6.20
N TYR A 13 11.48 14.47 -6.19
CA TYR A 13 10.37 15.44 -6.07
C TYR A 13 10.26 16.37 -7.26
N CYS A 14 10.89 16.06 -8.38
CA CYS A 14 10.95 16.91 -9.56
C CYS A 14 9.56 17.33 -10.04
N GLU A 15 9.34 18.64 -10.20
CA GLU A 15 8.08 19.17 -10.70
C GLU A 15 7.87 18.88 -12.18
N ARG A 16 8.94 18.75 -12.95
CA ARG A 16 8.88 18.39 -14.38
C ARG A 16 8.35 16.98 -14.60
N ILE A 17 8.75 16.02 -13.74
CA ILE A 17 8.33 14.62 -13.84
C ILE A 17 6.95 14.43 -13.22
N PHE A 18 6.73 14.94 -12.01
CA PHE A 18 5.56 14.64 -11.19
C PHE A 18 4.48 15.72 -11.20
N GLY A 19 4.78 16.87 -11.75
CA GLY A 19 3.85 18.00 -11.78
C GLY A 19 4.16 19.10 -10.74
N PRO A 20 3.45 20.23 -10.85
CA PRO A 20 3.71 21.41 -10.04
C PRO A 20 3.32 21.20 -8.56
N THR A 21 4.00 21.90 -7.65
CA THR A 21 3.70 21.91 -6.22
C THR A 21 2.52 22.83 -5.86
N LYS A 22 2.24 23.82 -6.70
CA LYS A 22 1.10 24.72 -6.56
C LYS A 22 0.18 24.63 -7.77
N ASP A 23 -1.12 24.75 -7.53
CA ASP A 23 -2.11 24.70 -8.60
C ASP A 23 -1.86 25.79 -9.64
N TRP A 24 -1.86 25.41 -10.91
CA TRP A 24 -1.77 26.31 -12.05
C TRP A 24 -0.53 27.23 -12.09
N GLU A 25 0.56 26.79 -11.47
CA GLU A 25 1.82 27.52 -11.42
C GLU A 25 3.00 26.64 -11.81
N CYS A 26 3.84 27.10 -12.74
CA CYS A 26 5.08 26.40 -13.07
C CYS A 26 6.18 26.67 -12.02
N HIS A 27 7.25 25.90 -12.03
CA HIS A 27 8.35 26.03 -11.07
C HIS A 27 9.01 27.41 -11.06
N CYS A 28 9.28 27.99 -12.24
CA CYS A 28 9.94 29.29 -12.37
C CYS A 28 8.98 30.49 -12.17
N GLY A 29 7.67 30.26 -12.09
CA GLY A 29 6.66 31.28 -11.91
C GLY A 29 6.30 32.10 -13.16
N LYS A 30 6.78 31.74 -14.35
CA LYS A 30 6.46 32.42 -15.62
C LYS A 30 4.98 32.31 -15.96
N TYR A 31 4.37 31.16 -15.73
CA TYR A 31 2.96 30.90 -15.94
C TYR A 31 2.27 30.59 -14.62
N LYS A 32 1.27 31.40 -14.22
CA LYS A 32 0.67 31.37 -12.88
C LYS A 32 -0.84 31.28 -12.86
N ARG A 33 -1.54 31.10 -13.93
CA ARG A 33 -3.00 31.15 -13.92
C ARG A 33 -3.62 30.05 -14.74
N ILE A 34 -4.88 29.73 -14.44
CA ILE A 34 -5.68 28.69 -15.09
C ILE A 34 -5.77 28.87 -16.61
N ARG A 35 -5.64 30.12 -17.12
CA ARG A 35 -5.64 30.40 -18.55
C ARG A 35 -4.52 29.68 -19.32
N TYR A 36 -3.46 29.29 -18.64
CA TYR A 36 -2.32 28.54 -19.20
C TYR A 36 -2.43 27.04 -19.01
N LYS A 37 -3.62 26.53 -18.63
CA LYS A 37 -3.86 25.10 -18.41
C LYS A 37 -3.29 24.23 -19.51
N GLY A 38 -2.53 23.21 -19.13
CA GLY A 38 -1.93 22.25 -20.05
C GLY A 38 -0.70 22.74 -20.79
N LYS A 39 -0.29 23.99 -20.61
CA LYS A 39 0.93 24.53 -21.22
C LYS A 39 2.16 24.05 -20.49
N ILE A 40 3.14 23.55 -21.25
CA ILE A 40 4.47 23.19 -20.70
C ILE A 40 5.33 24.44 -20.77
N CYS A 41 5.90 24.84 -19.63
CA CYS A 41 6.78 26.00 -19.56
C CYS A 41 8.04 25.76 -20.39
N ASP A 42 8.35 26.66 -21.29
CA ASP A 42 9.55 26.64 -22.12
C ASP A 42 10.85 26.85 -21.32
N ARG A 43 10.76 27.48 -20.15
CA ARG A 43 11.90 27.77 -19.28
C ARG A 43 12.21 26.66 -18.28
N CYS A 44 11.22 26.14 -17.56
CA CYS A 44 11.41 25.12 -16.53
C CYS A 44 10.88 23.73 -16.91
N GLY A 45 10.13 23.61 -18.00
CA GLY A 45 9.58 22.34 -18.47
C GLY A 45 8.43 21.77 -17.63
N VAL A 46 7.91 22.52 -16.67
CA VAL A 46 6.81 22.09 -15.80
C VAL A 46 5.48 22.39 -16.48
N GLU A 47 4.59 21.41 -16.49
CA GLU A 47 3.22 21.56 -17.01
C GLU A 47 2.37 22.36 -16.01
N VAL A 48 1.59 23.30 -16.53
CA VAL A 48 0.64 24.09 -15.73
C VAL A 48 -0.63 23.28 -15.54
N THR A 49 -0.75 22.66 -14.36
CA THR A 49 -1.88 21.81 -13.98
C THR A 49 -2.12 21.88 -12.48
N LYS A 50 -3.11 21.14 -11.98
CA LYS A 50 -3.36 21.05 -10.54
C LYS A 50 -2.24 20.28 -9.81
N ALA A 51 -1.91 20.70 -8.60
CA ALA A 51 -0.93 20.02 -7.76
C ALA A 51 -1.33 18.58 -7.40
N LYS A 52 -2.63 18.23 -7.50
CA LYS A 52 -3.14 16.88 -7.27
C LYS A 52 -2.45 15.81 -8.12
N VAL A 53 -1.95 16.15 -9.31
CA VAL A 53 -1.25 15.20 -10.19
C VAL A 53 0.02 14.63 -9.55
N ARG A 54 0.62 15.29 -8.58
CA ARG A 54 1.75 14.78 -7.80
C ARG A 54 1.41 13.57 -6.94
N ARG A 55 0.14 13.26 -6.75
CA ARG A 55 -0.35 12.03 -6.12
C ARG A 55 -0.55 10.90 -7.13
N GLU A 56 -0.67 11.21 -8.40
CA GLU A 56 -1.10 10.27 -9.44
C GLU A 56 0.04 9.89 -10.41
N ARG A 57 0.96 10.83 -10.70
CA ARG A 57 2.03 10.62 -11.67
C ARG A 57 3.16 9.76 -11.11
N MET A 58 3.47 8.69 -11.84
CA MET A 58 4.61 7.81 -11.60
C MET A 58 5.84 8.31 -12.33
N GLY A 59 7.01 8.15 -11.70
CA GLY A 59 8.30 8.26 -12.35
C GLY A 59 8.93 6.90 -12.57
N HIS A 60 10.15 6.87 -13.11
CA HIS A 60 10.92 5.64 -13.26
C HIS A 60 12.42 5.88 -13.10
N ILE A 61 13.14 4.83 -12.78
CA ILE A 61 14.60 4.77 -12.74
C ILE A 61 15.05 3.73 -13.75
N GLU A 62 15.80 4.15 -14.77
CA GLU A 62 16.45 3.23 -15.70
C GLU A 62 17.65 2.59 -15.01
N LEU A 63 17.59 1.28 -14.81
CA LEU A 63 18.65 0.52 -14.13
C LEU A 63 19.83 0.30 -15.07
N ALA A 64 21.03 0.47 -14.54
CA ALA A 64 22.28 0.23 -15.28
C ALA A 64 22.54 -1.26 -15.55
N ALA A 65 21.91 -2.13 -14.75
CA ALA A 65 21.90 -3.57 -14.95
C ALA A 65 20.54 -4.13 -14.58
N PRO A 66 20.04 -5.20 -15.22
CA PRO A 66 18.81 -5.87 -14.86
C PRO A 66 18.82 -6.35 -13.41
N VAL A 67 17.66 -6.27 -12.75
CA VAL A 67 17.45 -6.66 -11.35
C VAL A 67 16.27 -7.60 -11.25
N SER A 68 16.44 -8.73 -10.58
CA SER A 68 15.35 -9.69 -10.34
C SER A 68 14.36 -9.14 -9.31
N HIS A 69 13.07 -9.32 -9.56
CA HIS A 69 12.02 -8.97 -8.62
C HIS A 69 11.97 -10.00 -7.48
N ILE A 70 12.16 -9.54 -6.25
CA ILE A 70 12.27 -10.42 -5.08
C ILE A 70 11.01 -11.26 -4.80
N TRP A 71 9.82 -10.79 -5.15
CA TRP A 71 8.59 -11.56 -4.98
C TRP A 71 8.58 -12.84 -5.83
N TYR A 72 9.09 -12.76 -7.05
CA TYR A 72 9.14 -13.90 -7.97
C TYR A 72 10.32 -14.85 -7.69
N PHE A 73 11.34 -14.35 -7.00
CA PHE A 73 12.48 -15.12 -6.57
C PHE A 73 12.28 -15.76 -5.19
N LYS A 74 11.98 -14.99 -4.16
CA LYS A 74 11.82 -15.45 -2.76
C LYS A 74 10.39 -15.84 -2.37
N GLY A 75 9.45 -15.82 -3.29
CA GLY A 75 8.12 -16.38 -3.08
C GLY A 75 8.17 -17.88 -2.78
N ILE A 76 7.13 -18.41 -2.17
CA ILE A 76 6.97 -19.84 -1.91
C ILE A 76 5.73 -20.32 -2.67
N PRO A 77 5.90 -21.09 -3.74
CA PRO A 77 7.15 -21.46 -4.42
C PRO A 77 7.76 -20.31 -5.24
N SER A 78 9.07 -20.37 -5.50
CA SER A 78 9.75 -19.42 -6.39
C SER A 78 9.24 -19.52 -7.81
N ARG A 79 8.68 -18.44 -8.36
CA ARG A 79 8.13 -18.44 -9.73
C ARG A 79 9.23 -18.55 -10.79
N ILE A 80 10.33 -17.84 -10.61
CA ILE A 80 11.51 -17.94 -11.48
C ILE A 80 12.11 -19.33 -11.40
N GLY A 81 12.22 -19.89 -10.19
CA GLY A 81 12.72 -21.25 -9.98
C GLY A 81 11.88 -22.33 -10.66
N LEU A 82 10.55 -22.21 -10.61
CA LEU A 82 9.64 -23.15 -11.30
C LEU A 82 9.69 -23.00 -12.83
N MET A 83 9.80 -21.77 -13.33
CA MET A 83 9.87 -21.52 -14.76
C MET A 83 11.15 -22.10 -15.38
N LEU A 84 12.29 -21.90 -14.74
CA LEU A 84 13.61 -22.38 -15.20
C LEU A 84 13.94 -23.81 -14.76
N ASP A 85 13.16 -24.39 -13.85
CA ASP A 85 13.47 -25.67 -13.18
C ASP A 85 14.80 -25.65 -12.41
N ILE A 86 15.06 -24.54 -11.74
CA ILE A 86 16.24 -24.35 -10.91
C ILE A 86 15.80 -24.23 -9.45
N SER A 87 16.52 -24.92 -8.53
CA SER A 87 16.20 -24.78 -7.10
C SER A 87 16.46 -23.36 -6.59
N PRO A 88 15.67 -22.85 -5.64
CA PRO A 88 15.84 -21.49 -5.10
C PRO A 88 17.24 -21.23 -4.52
N ARG A 89 17.90 -22.25 -3.96
CA ARG A 89 19.26 -22.16 -3.43
C ARG A 89 20.30 -21.91 -4.52
N LEU A 90 20.16 -22.60 -5.64
CA LEU A 90 21.06 -22.44 -6.80
C LEU A 90 20.78 -21.10 -7.48
N LEU A 91 19.52 -20.74 -7.65
CA LEU A 91 19.12 -19.46 -8.21
C LEU A 91 19.66 -18.27 -7.39
N GLU A 92 19.65 -18.37 -6.07
CA GLU A 92 20.24 -17.36 -5.19
C GLU A 92 21.73 -17.15 -5.43
N LYS A 93 22.49 -18.23 -5.62
CA LYS A 93 23.92 -18.14 -5.94
C LYS A 93 24.19 -17.39 -7.24
N VAL A 94 23.35 -17.58 -8.24
CA VAL A 94 23.47 -16.86 -9.52
C VAL A 94 23.09 -15.40 -9.39
N LEU A 95 21.93 -15.12 -8.82
CA LEU A 95 21.41 -13.75 -8.70
C LEU A 95 22.29 -12.83 -7.86
N TYR A 96 22.98 -13.37 -6.85
CA TYR A 96 23.86 -12.59 -5.96
C TYR A 96 25.34 -12.76 -6.25
N PHE A 97 25.69 -13.14 -7.48
CA PHE A 97 27.05 -13.15 -7.99
C PHE A 97 28.03 -14.08 -7.25
N ALA A 98 27.52 -15.21 -6.73
CA ALA A 98 28.33 -16.24 -6.10
C ALA A 98 28.78 -17.35 -7.09
N SER A 99 28.01 -17.61 -8.14
CA SER A 99 28.31 -18.63 -9.14
C SER A 99 27.89 -18.18 -10.53
N TYR A 100 28.56 -18.72 -11.56
CA TYR A 100 28.16 -18.56 -12.95
C TYR A 100 27.05 -19.56 -13.29
N ILE A 101 26.24 -19.21 -14.26
CA ILE A 101 25.27 -20.11 -14.89
C ILE A 101 25.57 -20.17 -16.39
N VAL A 102 25.58 -21.39 -16.96
CA VAL A 102 25.76 -21.57 -18.38
C VAL A 102 24.49 -21.18 -19.13
N THR A 103 24.56 -20.16 -19.95
CA THR A 103 23.46 -19.69 -20.80
C THR A 103 23.44 -20.43 -22.13
N ASP A 104 24.60 -20.59 -22.76
CA ASP A 104 24.77 -21.39 -23.96
C ASP A 104 25.97 -22.35 -23.78
N PRO A 105 25.77 -23.69 -23.78
CA PRO A 105 26.85 -24.65 -23.65
C PRO A 105 27.68 -24.82 -24.93
N GLY A 106 27.20 -24.42 -26.11
CA GLY A 106 27.86 -24.60 -27.38
C GLY A 106 28.21 -26.06 -27.64
N LEU A 107 29.45 -26.30 -28.10
CA LEU A 107 29.99 -27.65 -28.38
C LEU A 107 30.75 -28.25 -27.19
N THR A 108 30.66 -27.66 -26.02
CA THR A 108 31.34 -28.12 -24.81
C THR A 108 30.55 -29.21 -24.08
N PRO A 109 31.19 -30.02 -23.18
CA PRO A 109 30.50 -31.02 -22.38
C PRO A 109 29.63 -30.41 -21.24
N LEU A 110 29.47 -29.11 -21.20
CA LEU A 110 28.62 -28.43 -20.21
C LEU A 110 27.14 -28.58 -20.54
N GLU A 111 26.32 -28.63 -19.52
CA GLU A 111 24.87 -28.60 -19.68
C GLU A 111 24.32 -27.20 -19.57
N LYS A 112 23.26 -26.90 -20.32
CA LYS A 112 22.52 -25.63 -20.19
C LYS A 112 21.97 -25.51 -18.78
N LYS A 113 22.08 -24.32 -18.19
CA LYS A 113 21.70 -24.01 -16.80
C LYS A 113 22.59 -24.65 -15.73
N GLN A 114 23.73 -25.23 -16.09
CA GLN A 114 24.70 -25.72 -15.14
C GLN A 114 25.34 -24.53 -14.38
N LEU A 115 25.52 -24.68 -13.07
CA LEU A 115 26.26 -23.73 -12.27
C LEU A 115 27.73 -24.05 -12.25
N LEU A 116 28.55 -23.04 -12.39
CA LEU A 116 30.02 -23.13 -12.31
C LEU A 116 30.52 -22.20 -11.19
N THR A 117 31.46 -22.69 -10.40
CA THR A 117 32.22 -21.87 -9.49
C THR A 117 33.21 -21.00 -10.27
N GLU A 118 33.75 -19.96 -9.65
CA GLU A 118 34.79 -19.12 -10.26
C GLU A 118 35.98 -19.93 -10.77
N LYS A 119 36.40 -20.95 -10.02
CA LYS A 119 37.50 -21.84 -10.38
C LYS A 119 37.14 -22.67 -11.60
N GLU A 120 36.01 -23.34 -11.57
CA GLU A 120 35.51 -24.16 -12.70
C GLU A 120 35.34 -23.35 -13.97
N TYR A 121 34.80 -22.12 -13.83
CA TYR A 121 34.65 -21.22 -14.97
C TYR A 121 35.99 -20.88 -15.62
N ARG A 122 37.02 -20.55 -14.82
CA ARG A 122 38.37 -20.28 -15.35
C ARG A 122 38.96 -21.49 -16.04
N GLU A 123 38.86 -22.68 -15.43
CA GLU A 123 39.34 -23.93 -16.02
C GLU A 123 38.65 -24.23 -17.35
N MET A 124 37.35 -24.01 -17.42
CA MET A 124 36.60 -24.25 -18.67
C MET A 124 36.92 -23.21 -19.73
N ARG A 125 37.14 -21.93 -19.36
CA ARG A 125 37.60 -20.87 -20.27
C ARG A 125 38.99 -21.16 -20.84
N GLU A 126 39.88 -21.67 -20.03
CA GLU A 126 41.22 -22.10 -20.49
C GLU A 126 41.17 -23.26 -21.50
N ARG A 127 40.21 -24.20 -21.32
CA ARG A 127 40.08 -25.36 -22.18
C ARG A 127 39.30 -25.11 -23.48
N TYR A 128 38.22 -24.35 -23.40
CA TYR A 128 37.24 -24.20 -24.49
C TYR A 128 37.14 -22.76 -25.01
N GLY A 129 37.83 -21.81 -24.41
CA GLY A 129 37.79 -20.40 -24.83
C GLY A 129 36.36 -19.81 -24.87
N ASP A 130 35.98 -19.32 -26.02
CA ASP A 130 34.68 -18.70 -26.24
C ASP A 130 33.62 -19.63 -26.85
N GLU A 131 33.84 -20.95 -26.80
CA GLU A 131 32.89 -21.95 -27.34
C GLU A 131 31.61 -22.11 -26.50
N PHE A 132 31.57 -21.56 -25.29
CA PHE A 132 30.40 -21.51 -24.42
C PHE A 132 30.18 -20.13 -23.82
N GLU A 133 28.95 -19.87 -23.44
CA GLU A 133 28.58 -18.63 -22.73
C GLU A 133 28.10 -18.95 -21.31
N ALA A 134 28.62 -18.24 -20.34
CA ALA A 134 28.19 -18.30 -18.96
C ALA A 134 28.28 -16.90 -18.36
N SER A 135 27.30 -16.53 -17.57
CA SER A 135 27.22 -15.22 -16.94
C SER A 135 26.64 -15.31 -15.51
N MET A 136 26.63 -14.18 -14.82
CA MET A 136 26.14 -14.06 -13.46
C MET A 136 25.02 -13.05 -13.36
N GLY A 137 24.26 -13.14 -12.29
CA GLY A 137 23.25 -12.15 -11.93
C GLY A 137 21.94 -12.24 -12.66
N ALA A 138 21.08 -11.25 -12.45
CA ALA A 138 19.75 -11.23 -13.05
C ALA A 138 19.76 -11.14 -14.57
N GLU A 139 20.81 -10.62 -15.17
CA GLU A 139 20.98 -10.56 -16.63
C GLU A 139 21.00 -11.96 -17.25
N ALA A 140 21.80 -12.87 -16.68
CA ALA A 140 21.84 -14.28 -17.10
C ALA A 140 20.47 -14.96 -16.98
N ILE A 141 19.77 -14.71 -15.89
CA ILE A 141 18.42 -15.26 -15.67
C ILE A 141 17.43 -14.69 -16.68
N GLN A 142 17.54 -13.41 -16.98
CA GLN A 142 16.69 -12.76 -17.99
C GLN A 142 16.90 -13.37 -19.38
N GLU A 143 18.14 -13.63 -19.79
CA GLU A 143 18.45 -14.28 -21.06
C GLU A 143 17.83 -15.69 -21.13
N LEU A 144 17.99 -16.49 -20.09
CA LEU A 144 17.39 -17.81 -20.00
C LEU A 144 15.84 -17.77 -20.06
N LEU A 145 15.23 -16.76 -19.44
CA LEU A 145 13.77 -16.59 -19.47
C LEU A 145 13.26 -16.13 -20.86
N LYS A 146 14.02 -15.32 -21.59
CA LYS A 146 13.68 -14.89 -22.96
C LYS A 146 13.62 -16.04 -23.95
N GLU A 147 14.44 -17.04 -23.77
CA GLU A 147 14.52 -18.19 -24.66
C GLU A 147 13.35 -19.19 -24.50
N ILE A 148 12.55 -19.06 -23.45
CA ILE A 148 11.44 -19.98 -23.17
C ILE A 148 10.30 -19.77 -24.17
N ASP A 149 9.96 -20.83 -24.90
CA ASP A 149 8.70 -20.95 -25.63
C ASP A 149 7.64 -21.56 -24.69
N LEU A 150 6.65 -20.72 -24.31
CA LEU A 150 5.61 -21.14 -23.37
C LEU A 150 4.70 -22.22 -23.91
N ASP A 151 4.39 -22.21 -25.21
CA ASP A 151 3.51 -23.21 -25.83
C ASP A 151 4.20 -24.59 -25.90
N GLN A 152 5.45 -24.60 -26.31
CA GLN A 152 6.24 -25.82 -26.33
C GLN A 152 6.43 -26.37 -24.92
N LEU A 153 6.81 -25.55 -23.96
CA LEU A 153 7.03 -25.97 -22.57
C LEU A 153 5.75 -26.51 -21.93
N SER A 154 4.62 -25.88 -22.21
CA SER A 154 3.30 -26.35 -21.75
C SER A 154 2.98 -27.76 -22.30
N ALA A 155 3.22 -27.98 -23.59
CA ALA A 155 3.00 -29.30 -24.22
C ALA A 155 3.92 -30.40 -23.63
N GLU A 156 5.21 -30.09 -23.45
CA GLU A 156 6.17 -30.97 -22.83
C GLU A 156 5.81 -31.39 -21.41
N LEU A 157 5.43 -30.39 -20.58
CA LEU A 157 5.04 -30.63 -19.18
C LEU A 157 3.73 -31.43 -19.10
N THR A 158 2.78 -31.18 -19.97
CA THR A 158 1.51 -31.94 -20.02
C THR A 158 1.77 -33.40 -20.34
N ALA A 159 2.62 -33.69 -21.34
CA ALA A 159 3.00 -35.06 -21.69
C ALA A 159 3.79 -35.73 -20.54
N GLU A 160 4.61 -34.98 -19.80
CA GLU A 160 5.36 -35.53 -18.66
C GLU A 160 4.45 -35.83 -17.46
N VAL A 161 3.40 -35.05 -17.23
CA VAL A 161 2.40 -35.31 -16.18
C VAL A 161 1.73 -36.66 -16.36
N GLU A 162 1.40 -37.04 -17.60
CA GLU A 162 0.77 -38.32 -17.91
C GLU A 162 1.68 -39.51 -17.59
N LYS A 163 2.99 -39.35 -17.78
CA LYS A 163 4.00 -40.40 -17.56
C LYS A 163 4.52 -40.47 -16.11
N SER A 164 4.18 -39.49 -15.28
CA SER A 164 4.75 -39.33 -13.94
C SER A 164 3.75 -39.69 -12.83
N SER A 165 4.28 -40.15 -11.67
CA SER A 165 3.49 -40.46 -10.49
C SER A 165 4.12 -39.92 -9.21
N GLY A 166 3.35 -39.87 -8.11
CA GLY A 166 3.81 -39.47 -6.81
C GLY A 166 4.27 -38.01 -6.73
N GLN A 167 5.33 -37.75 -5.99
CA GLN A 167 5.83 -36.38 -5.73
C GLN A 167 6.38 -35.71 -7.01
N LYS A 168 6.92 -36.47 -7.93
CA LYS A 168 7.40 -35.95 -9.22
C LYS A 168 6.24 -35.30 -9.98
N LYS A 169 5.10 -35.99 -10.07
CA LYS A 169 3.88 -35.46 -10.69
C LYS A 169 3.42 -34.13 -10.06
N VAL A 170 3.42 -34.06 -8.73
CA VAL A 170 3.04 -32.83 -8.02
C VAL A 170 3.95 -31.63 -8.36
N ARG A 171 5.26 -31.89 -8.47
CA ARG A 171 6.23 -30.86 -8.87
C ARG A 171 5.99 -30.36 -10.29
N ILE A 172 5.75 -31.28 -11.22
CA ILE A 172 5.49 -30.95 -12.63
C ILE A 172 4.17 -30.17 -12.75
N LEU A 173 3.14 -30.58 -12.03
CA LEU A 173 1.86 -29.84 -12.00
C LEU A 173 2.02 -28.40 -11.50
N LYS A 174 2.82 -28.16 -10.46
CA LYS A 174 3.12 -26.80 -9.99
C LYS A 174 3.86 -25.96 -11.04
N ARG A 175 4.80 -26.57 -11.79
CA ARG A 175 5.46 -25.90 -12.91
C ARG A 175 4.47 -25.57 -14.02
N LEU A 176 3.66 -26.54 -14.40
CA LEU A 176 2.64 -26.39 -15.45
C LEU A 176 1.66 -25.29 -15.11
N GLU A 177 1.22 -25.19 -13.86
CA GLU A 177 0.33 -24.12 -13.39
C GLU A 177 0.92 -22.72 -13.64
N VAL A 178 2.21 -22.53 -13.33
CA VAL A 178 2.89 -21.25 -13.56
C VAL A 178 3.06 -20.97 -15.06
N VAL A 179 3.44 -21.96 -15.84
CA VAL A 179 3.60 -21.85 -17.31
C VAL A 179 2.27 -21.48 -17.97
N GLU A 180 1.18 -22.17 -17.60
CA GLU A 180 -0.17 -21.87 -18.09
C GLU A 180 -0.65 -20.47 -17.70
N ALA A 181 -0.35 -20.02 -16.48
CA ALA A 181 -0.67 -18.68 -16.05
C ALA A 181 0.00 -17.62 -16.93
N PHE A 182 1.25 -17.79 -17.27
CA PHE A 182 1.96 -16.93 -18.23
C PHE A 182 1.39 -17.02 -19.65
N ARG A 183 1.13 -18.23 -20.13
CA ARG A 183 0.60 -18.45 -21.47
C ARG A 183 -0.77 -17.81 -21.68
N ILE A 184 -1.68 -18.01 -20.75
CA ILE A 184 -3.06 -17.50 -20.82
C ILE A 184 -3.11 -15.98 -20.65
N SER A 185 -2.32 -15.43 -19.74
CA SER A 185 -2.29 -13.99 -19.49
C SER A 185 -1.59 -13.16 -20.56
N GLY A 186 -0.78 -13.80 -21.42
CA GLY A 186 0.05 -13.10 -22.40
C GLY A 186 1.29 -12.40 -21.82
N ASN A 187 1.57 -12.57 -20.53
CA ASN A 187 2.78 -12.07 -19.89
C ASN A 187 3.99 -12.89 -20.31
N ARG A 188 5.13 -12.20 -20.44
CA ARG A 188 6.40 -12.86 -20.77
C ARG A 188 7.19 -13.18 -19.50
N PRO A 189 7.85 -14.36 -19.43
CA PRO A 189 8.64 -14.75 -18.26
C PRO A 189 9.80 -13.80 -17.94
N GLU A 190 10.44 -13.21 -18.94
CA GLU A 190 11.54 -12.25 -18.77
C GLU A 190 11.14 -10.97 -18.03
N TRP A 191 9.85 -10.66 -17.95
CA TRP A 191 9.35 -9.51 -17.18
C TRP A 191 9.43 -9.67 -15.66
N MET A 192 9.75 -10.87 -15.18
CA MET A 192 10.07 -11.07 -13.75
C MET A 192 11.43 -10.47 -13.38
N VAL A 193 12.23 -10.08 -14.35
CA VAL A 193 13.46 -9.32 -14.20
C VAL A 193 13.23 -7.91 -14.72
N MET A 194 13.59 -6.92 -13.93
CA MET A 194 13.29 -5.50 -14.20
C MET A 194 14.50 -4.80 -14.81
N ASP A 195 14.28 -4.08 -15.90
CA ASP A 195 15.25 -3.15 -16.51
C ASP A 195 14.97 -1.71 -16.05
N VAL A 196 13.74 -1.43 -15.69
CA VAL A 196 13.25 -0.13 -15.24
C VAL A 196 12.48 -0.30 -13.93
N LEU A 197 12.80 0.53 -12.94
CA LEU A 197 12.14 0.53 -11.64
C LEU A 197 11.13 1.67 -11.57
N PRO A 198 9.85 1.43 -11.30
CA PRO A 198 8.88 2.50 -11.13
C PRO A 198 9.11 3.26 -9.82
N VAL A 199 8.88 4.56 -9.84
CA VAL A 199 8.97 5.45 -8.67
C VAL A 199 7.59 5.92 -8.27
N LEU A 200 7.25 5.71 -7.01
CA LEU A 200 5.97 6.09 -6.43
C LEU A 200 5.79 7.62 -6.50
N PRO A 201 4.55 8.12 -6.72
CA PRO A 201 4.29 9.56 -6.69
C PRO A 201 4.74 10.24 -5.40
N PRO A 202 5.23 11.49 -5.47
CA PRO A 202 5.80 12.19 -4.30
C PRO A 202 4.86 12.35 -3.11
N ASP A 203 3.57 12.59 -3.38
CA ASP A 203 2.58 12.81 -2.31
C ASP A 203 2.26 11.52 -1.53
N LEU A 204 2.58 10.34 -2.08
CA LEU A 204 2.45 9.05 -1.38
C LEU A 204 3.68 8.71 -0.52
N ARG A 205 4.75 9.48 -0.63
CA ARG A 205 5.98 9.39 0.18
C ARG A 205 6.44 10.78 0.64
N PRO A 206 5.60 11.48 1.40
CA PRO A 206 5.82 12.90 1.68
C PRO A 206 7.08 13.16 2.49
N MET A 207 7.68 14.32 2.25
CA MET A 207 8.70 14.93 3.07
C MET A 207 8.15 16.22 3.63
N VAL A 208 8.00 16.31 4.93
CA VAL A 208 7.35 17.44 5.63
C VAL A 208 8.37 18.14 6.53
N GLN A 209 8.40 19.46 6.48
CA GLN A 209 9.18 20.26 7.41
C GLN A 209 8.46 20.33 8.76
N LEU A 210 9.16 19.94 9.81
CA LEU A 210 8.71 20.09 11.20
C LEU A 210 9.11 21.45 11.77
N ASP A 211 8.48 21.83 12.89
CA ASP A 211 8.89 22.97 13.67
C ASP A 211 10.37 22.83 14.08
N GLY A 212 11.16 23.89 13.94
CA GLY A 212 12.59 23.87 14.21
C GLY A 212 13.48 23.49 13.01
N GLY A 213 12.93 23.46 11.79
CA GLY A 213 13.70 23.28 10.54
C GLY A 213 14.12 21.83 10.24
N ARG A 214 13.67 20.85 11.03
CA ARG A 214 13.88 19.42 10.77
C ARG A 214 12.86 18.91 9.73
N PHE A 215 13.28 17.92 8.94
CA PHE A 215 12.40 17.26 7.99
C PHE A 215 12.01 15.87 8.49
N ALA A 216 10.71 15.57 8.45
CA ALA A 216 10.19 14.23 8.55
C ALA A 216 9.96 13.68 7.15
N THR A 217 10.51 12.52 6.85
CA THR A 217 10.41 11.88 5.54
C THR A 217 9.93 10.45 5.67
N SER A 218 9.29 9.97 4.61
CA SER A 218 8.95 8.54 4.49
C SER A 218 10.21 7.69 4.34
N ASP A 219 10.22 6.50 4.92
CA ASP A 219 11.32 5.53 4.78
C ASP A 219 11.57 5.15 3.30
N LEU A 220 10.54 5.21 2.45
CA LEU A 220 10.67 4.97 1.02
C LEU A 220 11.64 5.93 0.32
N ASN A 221 11.71 7.18 0.74
CA ASN A 221 12.64 8.15 0.17
C ASN A 221 14.09 7.75 0.42
N ASP A 222 14.39 7.20 1.58
CA ASP A 222 15.74 6.70 1.89
C ASP A 222 16.06 5.45 1.05
N LEU A 223 15.13 4.55 0.90
CA LEU A 223 15.29 3.35 0.08
C LEU A 223 15.47 3.70 -1.41
N TYR A 224 14.68 4.62 -1.96
CA TYR A 224 14.87 5.11 -3.34
C TYR A 224 16.20 5.80 -3.52
N ARG A 225 16.62 6.60 -2.57
CA ARG A 225 17.92 7.28 -2.61
C ARG A 225 19.08 6.28 -2.64
N ARG A 226 19.01 5.20 -1.86
CA ARG A 226 19.99 4.11 -1.90
C ARG A 226 20.06 3.45 -3.28
N VAL A 227 18.92 3.16 -3.87
CA VAL A 227 18.84 2.60 -5.23
C VAL A 227 19.47 3.55 -6.25
N ILE A 228 19.11 4.82 -6.23
CA ILE A 228 19.64 5.83 -7.17
C ILE A 228 21.16 5.97 -7.02
N ASN A 229 21.67 6.05 -5.80
CA ASN A 229 23.10 6.18 -5.56
C ASN A 229 23.87 4.97 -6.08
N ARG A 230 23.38 3.75 -5.83
CA ARG A 230 24.01 2.52 -6.33
C ARG A 230 23.92 2.43 -7.86
N ASN A 231 22.79 2.81 -8.44
CA ASN A 231 22.61 2.81 -9.88
C ASN A 231 23.56 3.80 -10.58
N ASN A 232 23.66 5.01 -10.09
CA ASN A 232 24.55 6.03 -10.63
C ASN A 232 26.03 5.61 -10.50
N ARG A 233 26.41 5.03 -9.38
CA ARG A 233 27.75 4.51 -9.18
C ARG A 233 28.07 3.37 -10.13
N LEU A 234 27.17 2.43 -10.32
CA LEU A 234 27.35 1.34 -11.28
C LEU A 234 27.49 1.86 -12.71
N ARG A 235 26.62 2.80 -13.13
CA ARG A 235 26.70 3.40 -14.46
C ARG A 235 28.06 4.05 -14.69
N ARG A 236 28.54 4.82 -13.72
CA ARG A 236 29.86 5.46 -13.79
C ARG A 236 31.01 4.43 -13.88
N LEU A 237 30.93 3.35 -13.11
CA LEU A 237 31.94 2.27 -13.18
C LEU A 237 31.94 1.57 -14.54
N LEU A 238 30.78 1.36 -15.14
CA LEU A 238 30.67 0.79 -16.49
C LEU A 238 31.24 1.73 -17.57
N GLU A 239 30.99 3.04 -17.48
CA GLU A 239 31.52 4.04 -18.39
C GLU A 239 33.05 4.17 -18.30
N LEU A 240 33.60 4.00 -17.09
CA LEU A 240 35.07 4.05 -16.86
C LEU A 240 35.78 2.73 -17.18
N GLY A 241 35.07 1.67 -17.53
CA GLY A 241 35.67 0.37 -17.79
C GLY A 241 36.33 -0.26 -16.55
N ALA A 242 35.72 -0.10 -15.38
CA ALA A 242 36.27 -0.61 -14.11
C ALA A 242 36.47 -2.13 -14.12
N PRO A 243 37.36 -2.67 -13.26
CA PRO A 243 37.60 -4.11 -13.13
C PRO A 243 36.29 -4.89 -12.86
N ASP A 244 36.14 -6.04 -13.45
CA ASP A 244 34.94 -6.88 -13.39
C ASP A 244 34.51 -7.24 -11.95
N ILE A 245 35.45 -7.47 -11.06
CA ILE A 245 35.18 -7.72 -9.63
C ILE A 245 34.42 -6.57 -8.97
N ILE A 246 34.82 -5.33 -9.28
CA ILE A 246 34.18 -4.12 -8.72
C ILE A 246 32.78 -3.94 -9.31
N VAL A 247 32.65 -4.13 -10.61
CA VAL A 247 31.35 -4.04 -11.32
C VAL A 247 30.36 -5.09 -10.78
N ARG A 248 30.80 -6.33 -10.61
CA ARG A 248 29.98 -7.40 -10.03
C ARG A 248 29.50 -7.07 -8.61
N ASN A 249 30.38 -6.53 -7.78
CA ASN A 249 30.03 -6.15 -6.44
C ASN A 249 29.00 -5.00 -6.42
N GLU A 250 29.13 -3.99 -7.28
CA GLU A 250 28.13 -2.93 -7.40
C GLU A 250 26.79 -3.43 -7.99
N LYS A 251 26.82 -4.34 -8.94
CA LYS A 251 25.59 -5.00 -9.44
C LYS A 251 24.86 -5.78 -8.32
N ARG A 252 25.62 -6.50 -7.49
CA ARG A 252 25.06 -7.18 -6.32
C ARG A 252 24.45 -6.20 -5.32
N MET A 253 25.13 -5.10 -5.03
CA MET A 253 24.63 -4.07 -4.12
C MET A 253 23.37 -3.37 -4.67
N LEU A 254 23.29 -3.16 -5.99
CA LEU A 254 22.09 -2.63 -6.64
C LEU A 254 20.93 -3.62 -6.51
N GLN A 255 21.17 -4.91 -6.73
CA GLN A 255 20.17 -5.97 -6.51
C GLN A 255 19.65 -5.96 -5.07
N GLU A 256 20.53 -5.87 -4.09
CA GLU A 256 20.15 -5.82 -2.67
C GLU A 256 19.40 -4.54 -2.32
N ALA A 257 19.77 -3.40 -2.89
CA ALA A 257 19.05 -2.14 -2.67
C ALA A 257 17.62 -2.18 -3.22
N VAL A 258 17.42 -2.75 -4.40
CA VAL A 258 16.08 -2.92 -4.99
C VAL A 258 15.27 -3.94 -4.19
N ASP A 259 15.85 -5.03 -3.72
CA ASP A 259 15.19 -6.01 -2.85
C ASP A 259 14.69 -5.35 -1.57
N SER A 260 15.50 -4.50 -0.95
CA SER A 260 15.13 -3.76 0.26
C SER A 260 14.01 -2.75 0.01
N LEU A 261 13.97 -2.12 -1.17
CA LEU A 261 12.89 -1.21 -1.54
C LEU A 261 11.55 -1.94 -1.68
N ILE A 262 11.55 -3.11 -2.30
CA ILE A 262 10.33 -3.86 -2.58
C ILE A 262 9.85 -4.61 -1.33
N ASP A 263 10.71 -5.37 -0.69
CA ASP A 263 10.39 -6.19 0.49
C ASP A 263 11.58 -6.29 1.46
N ASN A 264 11.73 -5.31 2.31
CA ASN A 264 12.85 -5.24 3.25
C ASN A 264 12.79 -6.38 4.28
N GLY A 265 13.89 -7.08 4.46
CA GLY A 265 14.00 -8.21 5.37
C GLY A 265 13.56 -9.57 4.80
N ARG A 266 13.11 -9.62 3.54
CA ARG A 266 12.75 -10.88 2.87
C ARG A 266 13.97 -11.78 2.65
N ARG A 267 15.11 -11.18 2.37
CA ARG A 267 16.40 -11.85 2.20
C ARG A 267 17.42 -11.27 3.18
N GLY A 268 17.83 -12.07 4.16
CA GLY A 268 18.83 -11.67 5.13
C GLY A 268 18.36 -10.63 6.15
N ARG A 269 19.29 -9.86 6.69
CA ARG A 269 18.99 -8.83 7.67
C ARG A 269 18.33 -7.62 7.00
N PRO A 270 17.27 -7.04 7.59
CA PRO A 270 16.65 -5.86 7.04
C PRO A 270 17.60 -4.65 7.10
N VAL A 271 17.47 -3.77 6.12
CA VAL A 271 18.12 -2.47 6.13
C VAL A 271 17.49 -1.62 7.21
N THR A 272 18.31 -1.02 8.06
CA THR A 272 17.87 -0.21 9.19
C THR A 272 18.16 1.28 9.00
N GLY A 273 17.34 2.09 9.63
CA GLY A 273 17.54 3.52 9.78
C GLY A 273 18.14 3.88 11.15
N PRO A 274 17.97 5.13 11.60
CA PRO A 274 18.36 5.56 12.94
C PRO A 274 17.74 4.66 14.02
N ASN A 275 18.50 4.44 15.11
CA ASN A 275 18.09 3.59 16.24
C ASN A 275 17.82 2.12 15.88
N ASN A 276 18.50 1.59 14.88
CA ASN A 276 18.35 0.19 14.44
C ASN A 276 16.93 -0.24 14.07
N ARG A 277 16.05 0.71 13.77
CA ARG A 277 14.69 0.43 13.29
C ARG A 277 14.74 0.00 11.83
N ALA A 278 14.11 -1.14 11.49
CA ALA A 278 13.97 -1.57 10.11
C ALA A 278 13.15 -0.55 9.29
N LEU A 279 13.64 -0.21 8.10
CA LEU A 279 12.94 0.70 7.19
C LEU A 279 11.71 0.01 6.59
N LYS A 280 10.61 0.75 6.49
CA LYS A 280 9.35 0.27 5.95
C LYS A 280 9.40 0.28 4.41
N SER A 281 9.37 -0.90 3.81
CA SER A 281 9.39 -1.10 2.36
C SER A 281 8.01 -0.98 1.71
N LEU A 282 7.95 -1.09 0.38
CA LEU A 282 6.67 -1.10 -0.36
C LEU A 282 5.74 -2.23 0.07
N SER A 283 6.27 -3.44 0.28
CA SER A 283 5.48 -4.57 0.78
C SER A 283 4.91 -4.31 2.17
N ASP A 284 5.66 -3.65 3.04
CA ASP A 284 5.23 -3.33 4.41
C ASP A 284 4.11 -2.29 4.46
N LEU A 285 3.94 -1.50 3.39
CA LEU A 285 2.78 -0.61 3.24
C LEU A 285 1.47 -1.37 3.04
N LEU A 286 1.53 -2.61 2.59
CA LEU A 286 0.37 -3.45 2.28
C LEU A 286 0.13 -4.52 3.35
N LYS A 287 1.19 -5.02 3.99
CA LYS A 287 1.17 -6.13 4.95
C LYS A 287 0.75 -5.72 6.35
N GLY A 288 0.23 -6.70 7.10
CA GLY A 288 0.02 -6.63 8.53
C GLY A 288 -1.14 -5.74 8.96
N LYS A 289 -1.26 -5.55 10.28
CA LYS A 289 -2.35 -4.79 10.92
C LYS A 289 -2.36 -3.31 10.54
N GLN A 290 -1.18 -2.74 10.29
CA GLN A 290 -1.00 -1.33 9.90
C GLN A 290 -0.84 -1.14 8.39
N GLY A 291 -0.97 -2.22 7.61
CA GLY A 291 -0.93 -2.15 6.17
C GLY A 291 -2.23 -1.59 5.57
N ARG A 292 -2.15 -1.25 4.30
CA ARG A 292 -3.26 -0.60 3.57
C ARG A 292 -4.54 -1.43 3.57
N PHE A 293 -4.43 -2.75 3.42
CA PHE A 293 -5.60 -3.64 3.39
C PHE A 293 -6.36 -3.63 4.71
N ARG A 294 -5.69 -3.85 5.83
CA ARG A 294 -6.33 -3.98 7.14
C ARG A 294 -6.68 -2.65 7.80
N GLN A 295 -5.90 -1.60 7.56
CA GLN A 295 -6.07 -0.31 8.23
C GLN A 295 -6.97 0.67 7.45
N ASN A 296 -6.97 0.62 6.11
CA ASN A 296 -7.63 1.62 5.29
C ASN A 296 -8.70 1.09 4.33
N LEU A 297 -8.67 -0.21 3.98
CA LEU A 297 -9.61 -0.80 3.03
C LEU A 297 -10.69 -1.65 3.71
N LEU A 298 -10.32 -2.57 4.61
CA LEU A 298 -11.28 -3.39 5.36
C LEU A 298 -12.02 -2.59 6.43
N GLY A 299 -11.45 -1.51 6.90
CA GLY A 299 -12.08 -0.60 7.84
C GLY A 299 -11.45 0.78 7.74
N LYS A 300 -12.26 1.81 7.94
CA LYS A 300 -11.85 3.22 7.88
C LYS A 300 -12.33 3.94 9.12
N ARG A 301 -11.63 5.02 9.49
CA ARG A 301 -12.19 6.00 10.43
C ARG A 301 -13.26 6.79 9.71
N VAL A 302 -14.40 6.95 10.36
CA VAL A 302 -15.56 7.61 9.78
C VAL A 302 -15.97 8.82 10.60
N ASP A 303 -16.52 9.83 9.93
CA ASP A 303 -17.13 10.98 10.55
C ASP A 303 -18.50 10.62 11.14
N TYR A 304 -19.12 11.52 11.88
CA TYR A 304 -20.42 11.32 12.56
C TYR A 304 -20.39 10.11 13.49
N SER A 305 -19.33 9.98 14.24
CA SER A 305 -19.13 8.95 15.24
C SER A 305 -18.47 9.53 16.48
N GLY A 306 -18.74 8.90 17.61
CA GLY A 306 -18.17 9.29 18.89
C GLY A 306 -18.01 8.07 19.80
N ARG A 307 -17.35 8.25 20.90
CA ARG A 307 -17.11 7.22 21.89
C ARG A 307 -17.25 7.76 23.30
N SER A 308 -17.89 7.01 24.16
CA SER A 308 -18.00 7.33 25.59
C SER A 308 -18.18 6.10 26.45
N VAL A 309 -18.01 6.28 27.75
CA VAL A 309 -18.30 5.26 28.75
C VAL A 309 -19.80 4.99 28.79
N ILE A 310 -20.16 3.75 29.10
CA ILE A 310 -21.54 3.32 29.25
C ILE A 310 -21.94 3.21 30.74
N VAL A 311 -23.17 3.54 31.01
CA VAL A 311 -23.81 3.33 32.32
C VAL A 311 -25.19 2.68 32.14
N VAL A 312 -25.72 2.11 33.17
CA VAL A 312 -27.04 1.49 33.14
C VAL A 312 -28.15 2.53 33.00
N GLY A 313 -29.12 2.22 32.16
CA GLY A 313 -30.34 3.03 31.97
C GLY A 313 -31.59 2.19 32.11
N PRO A 314 -32.00 1.81 33.33
CA PRO A 314 -33.15 0.92 33.54
C PRO A 314 -34.50 1.57 33.16
N GLU A 315 -34.55 2.89 33.09
CA GLU A 315 -35.70 3.68 32.66
C GLU A 315 -35.94 3.69 31.15
N LEU A 316 -34.97 3.23 30.37
CA LEU A 316 -35.07 3.22 28.91
C LEU A 316 -35.98 2.08 28.42
N LYS A 317 -36.68 2.33 27.33
CA LYS A 317 -37.35 1.25 26.55
C LYS A 317 -36.31 0.39 25.86
N MET A 318 -36.68 -0.81 25.46
CA MET A 318 -35.79 -1.79 24.83
C MET A 318 -35.13 -1.28 23.53
N ASP A 319 -35.79 -0.41 22.83
CA ASP A 319 -35.34 0.20 21.58
C ASP A 319 -34.66 1.58 21.76
N GLN A 320 -34.45 2.00 23.01
CA GLN A 320 -33.88 3.30 23.35
C GLN A 320 -32.48 3.21 23.93
N CYS A 321 -31.67 4.22 23.65
CA CYS A 321 -30.39 4.47 24.33
C CYS A 321 -30.33 5.91 24.81
N GLY A 322 -29.67 6.13 25.95
CA GLY A 322 -29.40 7.47 26.43
C GLY A 322 -28.16 8.04 25.80
N LEU A 323 -28.29 9.09 25.01
CA LEU A 323 -27.18 9.75 24.37
C LEU A 323 -26.89 11.09 25.09
N PRO A 324 -25.64 11.35 25.53
CA PRO A 324 -25.28 12.63 26.13
C PRO A 324 -25.63 13.79 25.18
N LYS A 325 -26.29 14.83 25.70
CA LYS A 325 -26.76 15.95 24.89
C LYS A 325 -25.64 16.66 24.13
N GLU A 326 -24.46 16.80 24.74
CA GLU A 326 -23.30 17.43 24.09
C GLU A 326 -22.78 16.58 22.92
N MET A 327 -22.74 15.27 23.10
CA MET A 327 -22.38 14.32 22.02
C MET A 327 -23.41 14.33 20.91
N ALA A 328 -24.70 14.32 21.25
CA ALA A 328 -25.79 14.40 20.28
C ALA A 328 -25.73 15.70 19.46
N LEU A 329 -25.41 16.82 20.08
CA LEU A 329 -25.28 18.09 19.38
C LEU A 329 -24.14 18.07 18.34
N GLU A 330 -23.01 17.48 18.66
CA GLU A 330 -21.91 17.32 17.69
C GLU A 330 -22.25 16.35 16.56
N LEU A 331 -22.83 15.20 16.86
CA LEU A 331 -23.23 14.21 15.86
C LEU A 331 -24.28 14.73 14.89
N PHE A 332 -25.30 15.41 15.40
CA PHE A 332 -26.43 15.94 14.63
C PHE A 332 -26.24 17.38 14.16
N LYS A 333 -25.06 17.95 14.32
CA LYS A 333 -24.77 19.35 14.01
C LYS A 333 -25.30 19.82 12.65
N PRO A 334 -25.06 19.15 11.51
CA PRO A 334 -25.62 19.55 10.22
C PRO A 334 -27.15 19.55 10.19
N PHE A 335 -27.77 18.57 10.80
CA PHE A 335 -29.23 18.44 10.85
C PHE A 335 -29.87 19.54 11.70
N VAL A 336 -29.23 19.88 12.83
CA VAL A 336 -29.67 20.99 13.69
C VAL A 336 -29.50 22.33 12.97
N MET A 337 -28.40 22.54 12.26
CA MET A 337 -28.17 23.75 11.48
C MET A 337 -29.22 23.91 10.37
N LYS A 338 -29.58 22.83 9.69
CA LYS A 338 -30.63 22.81 8.67
C LYS A 338 -31.99 23.19 9.29
N ASP A 339 -32.37 22.55 10.39
CA ASP A 339 -33.65 22.83 11.08
C ASP A 339 -33.75 24.30 11.59
N LEU A 340 -32.66 24.84 12.11
CA LEU A 340 -32.62 26.26 12.54
C LEU A 340 -32.81 27.22 11.37
N VAL A 341 -32.25 26.94 10.22
CA VAL A 341 -32.45 27.78 9.02
C VAL A 341 -33.85 27.65 8.46
N GLU A 342 -34.40 26.44 8.39
CA GLU A 342 -35.76 26.17 7.91
C GLU A 342 -36.85 26.78 8.79
N LYS A 343 -36.66 26.80 10.10
CA LYS A 343 -37.54 27.48 11.07
C LYS A 343 -37.37 29.00 11.12
N GLY A 344 -36.44 29.57 10.39
CA GLY A 344 -36.16 30.98 10.35
C GLY A 344 -35.51 31.56 11.63
N VAL A 345 -35.04 30.69 12.55
CA VAL A 345 -34.33 31.11 13.78
C VAL A 345 -32.91 31.60 13.42
N ALA A 346 -32.30 31.07 12.38
CA ALA A 346 -31.05 31.52 11.82
C ALA A 346 -31.23 32.02 10.38
N ASN A 347 -30.59 33.10 10.01
CA ASN A 347 -30.74 33.72 8.69
C ASN A 347 -29.98 32.98 7.61
N ASN A 348 -28.87 32.33 7.99
CA ASN A 348 -28.03 31.57 7.09
C ASN A 348 -27.23 30.49 7.85
N ILE A 349 -26.55 29.59 7.10
CA ILE A 349 -25.73 28.50 7.67
C ILE A 349 -24.63 29.04 8.61
N LYS A 350 -24.03 30.18 8.28
CA LYS A 350 -22.97 30.80 9.09
C LYS A 350 -23.49 31.24 10.45
N SER A 351 -24.68 31.82 10.48
CA SER A 351 -25.40 32.22 11.72
C SER A 351 -25.79 30.99 12.53
N ALA A 352 -26.35 29.97 11.88
CA ALA A 352 -26.71 28.71 12.52
C ALA A 352 -25.51 28.03 13.19
N ARG A 353 -24.36 27.99 12.51
CA ARG A 353 -23.10 27.47 13.08
C ARG A 353 -22.69 28.18 14.35
N LYS A 354 -22.71 29.52 14.35
CA LYS A 354 -22.38 30.32 15.55
C LYS A 354 -23.36 30.08 16.70
N MET A 355 -24.64 29.88 16.39
CA MET A 355 -25.66 29.55 17.41
C MET A 355 -25.38 28.17 18.03
N VAL A 356 -25.03 27.18 17.23
CA VAL A 356 -24.69 25.82 17.71
C VAL A 356 -23.41 25.85 18.56
N GLU A 357 -22.38 26.56 18.12
CA GLU A 357 -21.12 26.71 18.87
C GLU A 357 -21.31 27.39 20.23
N ARG A 358 -22.26 28.30 20.33
CA ARG A 358 -22.62 28.98 21.58
C ARG A 358 -23.67 28.25 22.42
N ALA A 359 -24.15 27.10 21.93
CA ALA A 359 -25.18 26.29 22.60
C ALA A 359 -26.37 27.10 23.13
N LYS A 360 -26.97 27.95 22.29
CA LYS A 360 -28.14 28.74 22.65
C LYS A 360 -29.35 27.84 22.97
N PRO A 361 -30.30 28.31 23.80
CA PRO A 361 -31.48 27.49 24.18
C PRO A 361 -32.27 26.92 23.00
N GLU A 362 -32.43 27.71 21.93
CA GLU A 362 -33.15 27.29 20.72
C GLU A 362 -32.52 26.11 20.01
N VAL A 363 -31.20 25.93 20.17
CA VAL A 363 -30.46 24.79 19.59
C VAL A 363 -30.89 23.47 20.24
N TRP A 364 -31.15 23.48 21.54
CA TRP A 364 -31.58 22.26 22.26
C TRP A 364 -32.98 21.81 21.85
N ASP A 365 -33.89 22.75 21.62
CA ASP A 365 -35.23 22.42 21.11
C ASP A 365 -35.19 21.85 19.70
N SER A 366 -34.34 22.44 18.87
CA SER A 366 -34.11 21.92 17.52
C SER A 366 -33.45 20.51 17.54
N LEU A 367 -32.48 20.28 18.40
CA LEU A 367 -31.84 18.98 18.58
C LEU A 367 -32.85 17.91 19.00
N GLU A 368 -33.72 18.21 19.95
CA GLU A 368 -34.77 17.28 20.39
C GLU A 368 -35.72 16.93 19.23
N THR A 369 -36.04 17.88 18.40
CA THR A 369 -36.90 17.68 17.22
C THR A 369 -36.21 16.77 16.18
N VAL A 370 -34.95 17.04 15.88
CA VAL A 370 -34.19 16.32 14.87
C VAL A 370 -33.90 14.86 15.28
N ILE A 371 -33.70 14.61 16.56
CA ILE A 371 -33.43 13.27 17.09
C ILE A 371 -34.64 12.33 16.97
N LYS A 372 -35.86 12.85 17.01
CA LYS A 372 -37.08 12.03 16.93
C LYS A 372 -37.11 11.25 15.61
N GLY A 373 -37.13 9.92 15.74
CA GLY A 373 -37.21 9.03 14.59
C GLY A 373 -35.90 8.85 13.80
N HIS A 374 -34.78 9.38 14.27
CA HIS A 374 -33.46 9.15 13.66
C HIS A 374 -32.65 8.19 14.55
N PRO A 375 -32.46 6.92 14.11
CA PRO A 375 -31.74 5.93 14.91
C PRO A 375 -30.25 6.21 14.92
N VAL A 376 -29.58 5.76 15.98
CA VAL A 376 -28.11 5.70 16.07
C VAL A 376 -27.66 4.25 16.22
N LEU A 377 -26.47 3.95 15.78
CA LEU A 377 -25.85 2.63 15.94
C LEU A 377 -24.90 2.65 17.13
N LEU A 378 -25.06 1.71 18.05
CA LEU A 378 -24.11 1.48 19.14
C LEU A 378 -23.28 0.23 18.82
N ASN A 379 -21.99 0.32 19.07
CA ASN A 379 -21.03 -0.76 18.90
C ASN A 379 -20.09 -0.87 20.10
N ARG A 380 -19.84 -2.08 20.56
CA ARG A 380 -18.78 -2.38 21.52
C ARG A 380 -17.72 -3.26 20.89
N ALA A 381 -16.46 -2.87 20.99
CA ALA A 381 -15.33 -3.71 20.61
C ALA A 381 -14.95 -4.70 21.73
N PRO A 382 -14.61 -5.97 21.42
CA PRO A 382 -14.58 -6.57 20.09
C PRO A 382 -15.97 -6.95 19.57
N THR A 383 -16.23 -6.74 18.29
CA THR A 383 -17.47 -7.16 17.64
C THR A 383 -17.37 -8.63 17.23
N LEU A 384 -17.83 -9.54 18.09
CA LEU A 384 -17.69 -10.98 17.90
C LEU A 384 -18.78 -11.59 17.01
N HIS A 385 -19.96 -10.98 17.00
CA HIS A 385 -21.12 -11.41 16.21
C HIS A 385 -21.96 -10.21 15.79
N ARG A 386 -22.96 -10.42 14.93
CA ARG A 386 -23.77 -9.33 14.36
C ARG A 386 -24.48 -8.45 15.38
N LEU A 387 -24.85 -8.97 16.55
CA LEU A 387 -25.50 -8.21 17.61
C LEU A 387 -24.55 -7.32 18.41
N GLY A 388 -23.25 -7.35 18.12
CA GLY A 388 -22.28 -6.37 18.62
C GLY A 388 -22.45 -4.97 18.02
N ILE A 389 -23.31 -4.82 17.01
CA ILE A 389 -23.75 -3.54 16.47
C ILE A 389 -25.27 -3.56 16.41
N GLN A 390 -25.93 -2.66 17.12
CA GLN A 390 -27.38 -2.56 17.13
C GLN A 390 -27.83 -1.11 17.00
N ALA A 391 -29.00 -0.89 16.43
CA ALA A 391 -29.62 0.41 16.33
C ALA A 391 -30.51 0.69 17.54
N PHE A 392 -30.52 1.91 17.97
CA PHE A 392 -31.36 2.42 19.06
C PHE A 392 -31.93 3.79 18.70
N ASN A 393 -33.09 4.09 19.21
CA ASN A 393 -33.65 5.45 19.18
C ASN A 393 -33.00 6.27 20.29
N PRO A 394 -32.30 7.35 19.99
CA PRO A 394 -31.61 8.13 21.01
C PRO A 394 -32.59 8.96 21.86
N VAL A 395 -32.30 9.01 23.15
CA VAL A 395 -32.94 9.91 24.12
C VAL A 395 -31.84 10.77 24.72
N LEU A 396 -32.06 12.05 24.78
CA LEU A 396 -31.09 12.97 25.39
C LEU A 396 -31.00 12.78 26.90
N VAL A 397 -29.79 12.64 27.40
CA VAL A 397 -29.50 12.50 28.82
C VAL A 397 -28.45 13.51 29.26
N GLU A 398 -28.50 13.89 30.53
CA GLU A 398 -27.45 14.70 31.15
C GLU A 398 -26.20 13.86 31.44
N GLY A 399 -25.08 14.56 31.57
CA GLY A 399 -23.77 13.93 31.79
C GLY A 399 -23.02 13.62 30.51
N ARG A 400 -22.00 12.76 30.61
CA ARG A 400 -21.11 12.42 29.50
C ARG A 400 -21.10 10.92 29.17
N ALA A 401 -21.86 10.12 29.89
CA ALA A 401 -21.96 8.68 29.71
C ALA A 401 -23.18 8.31 28.87
N ILE A 402 -23.01 7.29 28.03
CA ILE A 402 -24.11 6.69 27.26
C ILE A 402 -24.89 5.76 28.18
N LYS A 403 -26.20 5.91 28.23
CA LYS A 403 -27.08 4.97 28.95
C LYS A 403 -27.49 3.82 28.05
N LEU A 404 -27.28 2.60 28.50
CA LEU A 404 -27.61 1.37 27.79
C LEU A 404 -28.67 0.60 28.55
N HIS A 405 -29.65 0.05 27.81
CA HIS A 405 -30.67 -0.81 28.42
C HIS A 405 -30.03 -2.08 29.00
N PRO A 406 -30.38 -2.51 30.22
CA PRO A 406 -29.75 -3.67 30.86
C PRO A 406 -29.83 -4.97 30.04
N LEU A 407 -30.94 -5.21 29.36
CA LEU A 407 -31.12 -6.42 28.54
C LEU A 407 -30.27 -6.44 27.26
N ALA A 408 -29.78 -5.31 26.81
CA ALA A 408 -28.87 -5.24 25.67
C ALA A 408 -27.43 -5.62 26.02
N CYS A 409 -27.06 -5.57 27.29
CA CYS A 409 -25.68 -5.83 27.74
C CYS A 409 -25.18 -7.22 27.35
N THR A 410 -26.02 -8.23 27.40
CA THR A 410 -25.65 -9.62 27.07
C THR A 410 -25.21 -9.76 25.62
N ALA A 411 -25.92 -9.12 24.68
CA ALA A 411 -25.59 -9.15 23.27
C ALA A 411 -24.27 -8.43 22.96
N PHE A 412 -23.99 -7.32 23.64
CA PHE A 412 -22.73 -6.59 23.53
C PHE A 412 -21.59 -7.20 24.35
N ASN A 413 -21.87 -8.15 25.23
CA ASN A 413 -20.96 -8.61 26.27
C ASN A 413 -20.36 -7.42 27.06
N ALA A 414 -21.25 -6.48 27.41
CA ALA A 414 -20.89 -5.23 28.08
C ALA A 414 -21.20 -5.30 29.57
N ASP A 415 -20.33 -4.70 30.36
CA ASP A 415 -20.55 -4.42 31.77
C ASP A 415 -20.31 -2.94 32.07
N PHE A 416 -20.63 -2.49 33.28
CA PHE A 416 -20.56 -1.09 33.66
C PHE A 416 -19.37 -0.77 34.55
N ASP A 417 -18.26 -1.47 34.38
CA ASP A 417 -17.03 -1.31 35.14
C ASP A 417 -16.03 -0.31 34.50
N GLY A 418 -16.47 0.45 33.51
CA GLY A 418 -15.65 1.39 32.75
C GLY A 418 -15.61 1.09 31.26
N ASP A 419 -16.42 0.16 30.78
CA ASP A 419 -16.56 -0.15 29.35
C ASP A 419 -16.99 1.07 28.54
N GLN A 420 -16.44 1.18 27.33
CA GLN A 420 -16.78 2.20 26.38
C GLN A 420 -17.49 1.61 25.17
N MET A 421 -18.39 2.37 24.59
CA MET A 421 -19.06 2.04 23.33
C MET A 421 -18.95 3.18 22.34
N ALA A 422 -18.91 2.80 21.05
CA ALA A 422 -18.94 3.73 19.94
C ALA A 422 -20.39 4.00 19.50
N VAL A 423 -20.65 5.24 19.11
CA VAL A 423 -21.92 5.69 18.51
C VAL A 423 -21.66 6.10 17.08
N HIS A 424 -22.47 5.63 16.16
CA HIS A 424 -22.43 6.01 14.74
C HIS A 424 -23.79 6.53 14.29
N LEU A 425 -23.78 7.58 13.48
CA LEU A 425 -24.98 8.19 12.95
C LEU A 425 -25.20 7.78 11.49
N PRO A 426 -26.26 7.02 11.16
CA PRO A 426 -26.68 6.83 9.77
C PRO A 426 -27.09 8.18 9.16
N LEU A 427 -26.64 8.49 7.94
CA LEU A 427 -26.87 9.77 7.30
C LEU A 427 -27.95 9.74 6.23
N GLY A 428 -27.92 8.74 5.34
CA GLY A 428 -28.88 8.61 4.26
C GLY A 428 -30.21 8.03 4.70
N GLU A 429 -31.28 8.35 3.98
CA GLU A 429 -32.63 7.81 4.25
C GLU A 429 -32.67 6.27 4.17
N ASP A 430 -31.99 5.69 3.20
CA ASP A 430 -31.89 4.23 3.06
C ASP A 430 -31.13 3.60 4.22
N ALA A 431 -30.02 4.22 4.68
CA ALA A 431 -29.29 3.76 5.85
C ALA A 431 -30.14 3.84 7.13
N CYS A 432 -30.90 4.91 7.32
CA CYS A 432 -31.81 5.05 8.46
C CYS A 432 -32.94 4.02 8.40
N ARG A 433 -33.48 3.73 7.21
CA ARG A 433 -34.51 2.70 7.00
C ARG A 433 -33.96 1.32 7.32
N GLU A 434 -32.79 0.97 6.83
CA GLU A 434 -32.11 -0.30 7.14
C GLU A 434 -31.84 -0.44 8.64
N ALA A 435 -31.35 0.60 9.29
CA ALA A 435 -31.13 0.61 10.73
C ALA A 435 -32.42 0.31 11.51
N LYS A 436 -33.55 0.91 11.13
CA LYS A 436 -34.86 0.67 11.76
C LYS A 436 -35.40 -0.72 11.50
N MET A 437 -35.27 -1.22 10.28
CA MET A 437 -35.92 -2.49 9.87
C MET A 437 -35.09 -3.72 10.29
N LEU A 438 -33.76 -3.66 10.19
CA LEU A 438 -32.89 -4.82 10.35
C LEU A 438 -32.05 -4.79 11.64
N MET A 439 -31.70 -3.60 12.12
CA MET A 439 -30.70 -3.46 13.19
C MET A 439 -31.28 -3.01 14.54
N LEU A 440 -32.55 -2.62 14.61
CA LEU A 440 -33.15 -2.16 15.85
C LEU A 440 -33.11 -3.26 16.92
N ALA A 441 -32.73 -2.92 18.15
CA ALA A 441 -32.54 -3.87 19.24
C ALA A 441 -33.80 -4.71 19.51
N SER A 442 -34.98 -4.10 19.51
CA SER A 442 -36.24 -4.80 19.72
C SER A 442 -36.58 -5.84 18.65
N GLY A 443 -36.15 -5.62 17.42
CA GLY A 443 -36.38 -6.53 16.28
C GLY A 443 -35.47 -7.77 16.28
N ASN A 444 -34.40 -7.77 17.08
CA ASN A 444 -33.38 -8.84 17.08
C ASN A 444 -33.36 -9.69 18.36
N LEU A 445 -34.28 -9.49 19.26
CA LEU A 445 -34.36 -10.23 20.54
C LEU A 445 -34.54 -11.74 20.38
N LEU A 446 -35.28 -12.17 19.36
CA LEU A 446 -35.65 -13.57 19.13
C LEU A 446 -35.03 -14.14 17.84
N LYS A 447 -34.05 -13.47 17.25
CA LYS A 447 -33.42 -13.90 15.98
C LYS A 447 -32.04 -14.48 16.19
#